data_275d6cea77fb1fbb788f91b8dc74a4fd
#
_entry.id   275d6cea77fb1fbb788f91b8dc74a4fd
#
_cell.length_a   1.000
_cell.length_b   1.000
_cell.length_c   1.000
_cell.angle_alpha   90.00
_cell.angle_beta   90.00
_cell.angle_gamma   90.00
#
_symmetry.space_group_name_H-M   'P 1'
#
loop_
_entity.id
_entity.type
_entity.pdbx_description
1 polymer ?
#
loop_
_entity_poly.entity_id
_entity_poly.type
_entity_poly.pdbx_seq_one_letter_code
_entity_poly.pdbx_strand_id
1 'polypeptide(L)'
;MKKRFTYLLLQCICFTSFAQQFQVSYSAAAYDKPFTGKVILYLNKEVKDPKDAMVDLSIFPCFSIEVKNIKPGSNILFDDKATSYPVKLSDIERGDYYVQAVWDRNLGGRAISESPGNIYNTTIKVSITKDVSKTFTINCDKVIAEHPFTDTKFVQALQVPSALLSAFHNKQVTVDAAIILPQEYYTQPGRKFPVLFLVAGFGGDYHRYSGDTTSRARSLDTIPTITVYLDGNCSLGHSVYANSDNNGPWGDALVKEFIPAFESKYRSNGAHFLQGHSSGGWTVLYLQTHYPKTFSGCWSSSPDPVDFRNFQKINLYEDENFYYGKDSAMYLVATIAGRTPWVTMKQACQQEHVVYRGEQMHSFDAVFGARMPDGNPERICDAVTGVINKKAFAHWKPYDISAYLRTNWGVLQKDLEGKIRVTVGEQDNFLLNYPVHMLDEDMKKLNANFSFEYFPGDHFTVSTSEYRAKGMQFLTEKYRQWQKENMQ
;
A
#
# COMPACT_ATOMS: atom_id res chain seq x y z
N MET A 1 -71.40 37.93 -12.45
CA MET A 1 -70.43 37.19 -11.70
C MET A 1 -69.06 37.33 -12.38
N LYS A 2 -68.17 38.17 -11.85
CA LYS A 2 -66.81 38.39 -12.40
C LYS A 2 -65.83 37.45 -11.66
N LYS A 3 -65.25 36.47 -12.35
CA LYS A 3 -64.17 35.60 -11.81
C LYS A 3 -62.85 36.39 -11.83
N ARG A 4 -62.29 36.65 -10.64
CA ARG A 4 -60.92 37.16 -10.49
C ARG A 4 -59.98 36.02 -10.54
N PHE A 5 -59.04 35.99 -11.54
CA PHE A 5 -57.89 35.12 -11.61
C PHE A 5 -56.77 35.79 -10.83
N THR A 6 -56.36 35.17 -9.74
CA THR A 6 -55.14 35.56 -8.99
C THR A 6 -53.97 34.82 -9.56
N TYR A 7 -53.08 35.54 -10.22
CA TYR A 7 -51.79 34.99 -10.67
C TYR A 7 -50.85 34.92 -9.45
N LEU A 8 -50.49 33.71 -9.05
CA LEU A 8 -49.42 33.46 -8.06
C LEU A 8 -48.06 33.55 -8.81
N LEU A 9 -47.34 34.64 -8.59
CA LEU A 9 -45.99 34.83 -9.09
C LEU A 9 -45.05 33.97 -8.24
N LEU A 10 -44.61 32.81 -8.79
CA LEU A 10 -43.59 31.99 -8.16
C LEU A 10 -42.23 32.69 -8.38
N GLN A 11 -41.74 33.43 -7.38
CA GLN A 11 -40.38 33.95 -7.36
C GLN A 11 -39.40 32.76 -7.20
N CYS A 12 -38.75 32.33 -8.28
CA CYS A 12 -37.58 31.51 -8.20
C CYS A 12 -36.45 32.30 -7.51
N ILE A 13 -36.24 32.07 -6.23
CA ILE A 13 -35.05 32.53 -5.53
C ILE A 13 -33.91 31.69 -6.04
N CYS A 14 -33.14 32.20 -7.02
CA CYS A 14 -31.86 31.66 -7.35
C CYS A 14 -30.91 31.88 -6.17
N PHE A 15 -30.71 30.85 -5.37
CA PHE A 15 -29.57 30.84 -4.44
C PHE A 15 -28.28 30.86 -5.28
N THR A 16 -27.67 32.03 -5.38
CA THR A 16 -26.31 32.14 -5.88
C THR A 16 -25.40 31.46 -4.85
N SER A 17 -25.02 30.21 -5.10
CA SER A 17 -23.98 29.53 -4.34
C SER A 17 -22.67 30.26 -4.59
N PHE A 18 -22.12 30.91 -3.57
CA PHE A 18 -20.80 31.53 -3.61
C PHE A 18 -19.74 30.43 -3.52
N ALA A 19 -19.33 29.87 -4.64
CA ALA A 19 -18.35 28.82 -4.70
C ALA A 19 -16.92 29.41 -4.65
N GLN A 20 -16.08 28.82 -3.81
CA GLN A 20 -14.64 29.06 -3.86
C GLN A 20 -14.07 28.37 -5.10
N GLN A 21 -13.04 28.99 -5.70
CA GLN A 21 -12.38 28.44 -6.87
C GLN A 21 -10.86 28.52 -6.70
N PHE A 22 -10.14 27.58 -7.33
CA PHE A 22 -8.69 27.61 -7.36
C PHE A 22 -8.20 27.54 -8.82
N GLN A 23 -7.42 28.53 -9.22
CA GLN A 23 -6.67 28.51 -10.48
C GLN A 23 -5.27 27.97 -10.19
N VAL A 24 -4.95 26.83 -10.78
CA VAL A 24 -3.69 26.12 -10.55
C VAL A 24 -2.91 26.05 -11.84
N SER A 25 -1.65 26.45 -11.78
CA SER A 25 -0.70 26.36 -12.89
C SER A 25 0.62 25.76 -12.41
N TYR A 26 1.50 25.41 -13.35
CA TYR A 26 2.89 25.05 -13.04
C TYR A 26 3.84 25.89 -13.88
N SER A 27 5.05 26.12 -13.34
CA SER A 27 6.05 26.94 -13.99
C SER A 27 6.87 26.15 -15.02
N ALA A 28 7.33 26.83 -16.08
CA ALA A 28 8.27 26.25 -17.04
C ALA A 28 9.64 25.88 -16.41
N ALA A 29 10.00 26.53 -15.30
CA ALA A 29 11.23 26.21 -14.55
C ALA A 29 11.13 24.85 -13.84
N ALA A 30 9.91 24.44 -13.41
CA ALA A 30 9.67 23.13 -12.79
C ALA A 30 9.50 22.03 -13.87
N TYR A 31 8.82 22.35 -14.98
CA TYR A 31 8.65 21.43 -16.09
C TYR A 31 8.33 22.21 -17.37
N ASP A 32 9.17 22.09 -18.39
CA ASP A 32 9.14 22.89 -19.62
C ASP A 32 8.27 22.31 -20.74
N LYS A 33 7.66 21.11 -20.52
CA LYS A 33 6.83 20.42 -21.50
C LYS A 33 5.35 20.50 -21.15
N PRO A 34 4.43 20.31 -22.10
CA PRO A 34 3.01 20.16 -21.80
C PRO A 34 2.75 18.95 -20.89
N PHE A 35 1.89 19.16 -19.89
CA PHE A 35 1.51 18.14 -18.93
C PHE A 35 0.22 17.42 -19.35
N THR A 36 0.22 16.09 -19.20
CA THR A 36 -0.97 15.24 -19.29
C THR A 36 -0.98 14.31 -18.10
N GLY A 37 -2.06 14.26 -17.35
CA GLY A 37 -2.19 13.44 -16.14
C GLY A 37 -3.18 14.04 -15.16
N LYS A 38 -3.08 13.61 -13.91
CA LYS A 38 -3.95 14.05 -12.82
C LYS A 38 -3.30 15.20 -12.04
N VAL A 39 -4.13 16.19 -11.70
CA VAL A 39 -3.74 17.27 -10.78
C VAL A 39 -4.63 17.15 -9.56
N ILE A 40 -4.00 17.11 -8.36
CA ILE A 40 -4.69 16.96 -7.09
C ILE A 40 -4.52 18.25 -6.29
N LEU A 41 -5.60 18.72 -5.68
CA LEU A 41 -5.63 19.85 -4.78
C LEU A 41 -6.02 19.37 -3.38
N TYR A 42 -5.17 19.63 -2.40
CA TYR A 42 -5.33 19.23 -1.00
C TYR A 42 -5.58 20.45 -0.13
N LEU A 43 -6.62 20.39 0.73
CA LEU A 43 -6.91 21.42 1.72
C LEU A 43 -6.97 20.78 3.11
N ASN A 44 -6.18 21.28 4.07
CA ASN A 44 -6.16 20.73 5.42
C ASN A 44 -6.10 21.86 6.46
N LYS A 45 -6.85 21.73 7.56
CA LYS A 45 -6.87 22.71 8.66
C LYS A 45 -5.71 22.50 9.65
N GLU A 46 -5.23 21.27 9.76
CA GLU A 46 -4.28 20.84 10.80
C GLU A 46 -2.88 20.55 10.24
N VAL A 47 -2.82 19.78 9.16
CA VAL A 47 -1.55 19.37 8.54
C VAL A 47 -1.02 20.48 7.67
N LYS A 48 0.16 21.01 8.03
CA LYS A 48 0.79 22.16 7.36
C LYS A 48 1.14 21.88 5.90
N ASP A 49 1.60 20.69 5.60
CA ASP A 49 1.91 20.24 4.23
C ASP A 49 0.88 19.17 3.83
N PRO A 50 -0.31 19.58 3.37
CA PRO A 50 -1.46 18.69 3.21
C PRO A 50 -1.26 17.59 2.17
N LYS A 51 -0.33 17.74 1.22
CA LYS A 51 0.05 16.66 0.30
C LYS A 51 0.63 15.43 1.04
N ASP A 52 1.23 15.62 2.23
CA ASP A 52 1.87 14.58 3.03
C ASP A 52 0.93 13.99 4.09
N ALA A 53 -0.33 14.41 4.12
CA ALA A 53 -1.33 13.83 5.01
C ALA A 53 -1.69 12.40 4.56
N MET A 54 -1.97 11.52 5.54
CA MET A 54 -2.36 10.13 5.27
C MET A 54 -3.77 10.09 4.67
N VAL A 55 -3.87 9.83 3.38
CA VAL A 55 -5.11 9.88 2.59
C VAL A 55 -6.13 8.84 3.06
N ASP A 56 -5.70 7.66 3.43
CA ASP A 56 -6.55 6.52 3.78
C ASP A 56 -7.01 6.48 5.25
N LEU A 57 -6.27 7.15 6.14
CA LEU A 57 -6.55 7.17 7.58
C LEU A 57 -6.92 8.55 8.13
N SER A 58 -6.91 9.60 7.30
CA SER A 58 -7.24 10.97 7.67
C SER A 58 -8.14 11.61 6.62
N ILE A 59 -9.36 11.96 7.01
CA ILE A 59 -10.35 12.49 6.07
C ILE A 59 -10.27 14.02 6.03
N PHE A 60 -9.92 14.56 4.88
CA PHE A 60 -9.80 15.99 4.64
C PHE A 60 -10.15 16.34 3.17
N PRO A 61 -10.54 17.58 2.85
CA PRO A 61 -10.93 17.95 1.50
C PRO A 61 -9.82 17.75 0.47
N CYS A 62 -10.09 16.85 -0.48
CA CYS A 62 -9.26 16.56 -1.65
C CYS A 62 -10.07 16.74 -2.92
N PHE A 63 -9.43 17.26 -3.96
CA PHE A 63 -10.02 17.50 -5.27
C PHE A 63 -9.07 17.05 -6.35
N SER A 64 -9.59 16.53 -7.47
CA SER A 64 -8.73 16.20 -8.60
C SER A 64 -9.38 16.48 -9.95
N ILE A 65 -8.52 16.75 -10.93
CA ILE A 65 -8.89 16.97 -12.32
C ILE A 65 -7.93 16.19 -13.22
N GLU A 66 -8.46 15.47 -14.19
CA GLU A 66 -7.69 14.91 -15.29
C GLU A 66 -7.46 16.00 -16.35
N VAL A 67 -6.22 16.20 -16.76
CA VAL A 67 -5.88 17.20 -17.76
C VAL A 67 -5.05 16.62 -18.90
N LYS A 68 -5.16 17.23 -20.07
CA LYS A 68 -4.43 16.79 -21.26
C LYS A 68 -3.77 17.96 -21.97
N ASN A 69 -2.47 17.83 -22.21
CA ASN A 69 -1.68 18.78 -23.00
C ASN A 69 -1.71 20.22 -22.49
N ILE A 70 -1.66 20.41 -21.17
CA ILE A 70 -1.63 21.74 -20.54
C ILE A 70 -0.20 22.30 -20.65
N LYS A 71 -0.06 23.51 -21.19
CA LYS A 71 1.25 24.19 -21.30
C LYS A 71 1.66 24.82 -19.98
N PRO A 72 2.99 24.94 -19.71
CA PRO A 72 3.49 25.69 -18.56
C PRO A 72 2.88 27.11 -18.50
N GLY A 73 2.52 27.56 -17.30
CA GLY A 73 1.89 28.86 -17.07
C GLY A 73 0.38 28.92 -17.39
N SER A 74 -0.19 27.89 -17.99
CA SER A 74 -1.64 27.84 -18.22
C SER A 74 -2.37 27.45 -16.94
N ASN A 75 -3.42 28.20 -16.59
CA ASN A 75 -4.26 27.90 -15.45
C ASN A 75 -5.28 26.79 -15.77
N ILE A 76 -5.44 25.85 -14.86
CA ILE A 76 -6.61 24.97 -14.78
C ILE A 76 -7.49 25.45 -13.63
N LEU A 77 -8.80 25.25 -13.76
CA LEU A 77 -9.77 25.72 -12.77
C LEU A 77 -10.33 24.55 -11.97
N PHE A 78 -10.12 24.57 -10.67
CA PHE A 78 -10.85 23.74 -9.73
C PHE A 78 -12.12 24.47 -9.31
N ASP A 79 -13.25 23.86 -9.61
CA ASP A 79 -14.61 24.26 -9.23
C ASP A 79 -15.39 23.00 -8.78
N ASP A 80 -16.71 23.10 -8.63
CA ASP A 80 -17.56 21.98 -8.21
C ASP A 80 -17.65 20.82 -9.21
N LYS A 81 -17.04 20.93 -10.38
CA LYS A 81 -16.93 19.84 -11.37
C LYS A 81 -15.72 18.93 -11.09
N ALA A 82 -14.79 19.37 -10.26
CA ALA A 82 -13.66 18.53 -9.86
C ALA A 82 -14.18 17.28 -9.12
N THR A 83 -13.55 16.14 -9.34
CA THR A 83 -13.75 14.97 -8.48
C THR A 83 -13.33 15.35 -7.08
N SER A 84 -14.19 15.11 -6.08
CA SER A 84 -13.99 15.66 -4.73
C SER A 84 -14.47 14.73 -3.63
N TYR A 85 -13.81 14.81 -2.48
CA TYR A 85 -14.23 14.15 -1.23
C TYR A 85 -13.63 14.92 -0.04
N PRO A 86 -14.31 15.03 1.13
CA PRO A 86 -15.66 14.58 1.42
C PRO A 86 -16.76 15.54 0.93
N VAL A 87 -16.38 16.71 0.44
CA VAL A 87 -17.32 17.78 0.04
C VAL A 87 -16.91 18.42 -1.29
N LYS A 88 -17.84 19.10 -1.94
CA LYS A 88 -17.54 19.98 -3.07
C LYS A 88 -16.90 21.28 -2.60
N LEU A 89 -16.27 22.02 -3.52
CA LEU A 89 -15.66 23.31 -3.20
C LEU A 89 -16.64 24.34 -2.68
N SER A 90 -17.89 24.35 -3.18
CA SER A 90 -18.98 25.19 -2.65
C SER A 90 -19.39 24.87 -1.22
N ASP A 91 -19.16 23.63 -0.78
CA ASP A 91 -19.60 23.13 0.52
C ASP A 91 -18.48 23.11 1.58
N ILE A 92 -17.27 23.57 1.22
CA ILE A 92 -16.17 23.65 2.17
C ILE A 92 -16.56 24.52 3.37
N GLU A 93 -16.28 24.03 4.56
CA GLU A 93 -16.49 24.79 5.79
C GLU A 93 -15.65 26.08 5.84
N ARG A 94 -16.16 27.10 6.52
CA ARG A 94 -15.39 28.31 6.82
C ARG A 94 -14.17 27.97 7.66
N GLY A 95 -13.09 28.73 7.47
CA GLY A 95 -11.88 28.61 8.25
C GLY A 95 -10.62 28.80 7.44
N ASP A 96 -9.49 28.66 8.13
CA ASP A 96 -8.17 28.74 7.54
C ASP A 96 -7.72 27.34 7.13
N TYR A 97 -7.16 27.25 5.94
CA TYR A 97 -6.65 26.01 5.36
C TYR A 97 -5.21 26.18 4.89
N TYR A 98 -4.41 25.17 5.09
CA TYR A 98 -3.19 24.93 4.35
C TYR A 98 -3.57 24.28 3.01
N VAL A 99 -2.97 24.75 1.92
CA VAL A 99 -3.33 24.33 0.56
C VAL A 99 -2.10 24.00 -0.25
N GLN A 100 -2.11 22.83 -0.87
CA GLN A 100 -1.13 22.41 -1.86
C GLN A 100 -1.81 21.75 -3.06
N ALA A 101 -1.23 21.96 -4.24
CA ALA A 101 -1.57 21.24 -5.47
C ALA A 101 -0.38 20.41 -5.93
N VAL A 102 -0.65 19.21 -6.44
CA VAL A 102 0.35 18.29 -6.99
C VAL A 102 -0.06 17.88 -8.41
N TRP A 103 0.86 18.02 -9.35
CA TRP A 103 0.76 17.55 -10.74
C TRP A 103 1.46 16.18 -10.81
N ASP A 104 0.70 15.10 -10.88
CA ASP A 104 1.23 13.75 -10.86
C ASP A 104 1.74 13.34 -12.23
N ARG A 105 3.06 13.28 -12.39
CA ARG A 105 3.72 12.81 -13.62
C ARG A 105 3.76 11.29 -13.76
N ASN A 106 3.44 10.56 -12.69
CA ASN A 106 3.41 9.09 -12.67
C ASN A 106 4.69 8.44 -13.24
N LEU A 107 5.84 8.82 -12.74
CA LEU A 107 7.13 8.33 -13.24
C LEU A 107 7.57 6.99 -12.63
N GLY A 108 6.82 6.45 -11.67
CA GLY A 108 7.09 5.12 -11.10
C GLY A 108 7.01 5.01 -9.58
N GLY A 109 7.07 6.12 -8.85
CA GLY A 109 6.95 6.11 -7.39
C GLY A 109 5.53 5.79 -6.91
N ARG A 110 5.40 5.22 -5.70
CA ARG A 110 4.13 4.84 -5.08
C ARG A 110 3.28 6.05 -4.71
N ALA A 111 3.70 6.78 -3.70
CA ALA A 111 2.94 7.93 -3.17
C ALA A 111 3.08 9.14 -4.08
N ILE A 112 1.96 9.75 -4.46
CA ILE A 112 1.96 10.95 -5.33
C ILE A 112 2.71 12.09 -4.67
N SER A 113 2.57 12.23 -3.33
CA SER A 113 3.21 13.27 -2.52
C SER A 113 4.73 13.16 -2.44
N GLU A 114 5.29 11.96 -2.69
CA GLU A 114 6.72 11.66 -2.51
C GLU A 114 7.39 11.24 -3.82
N SER A 115 6.61 11.00 -4.89
CA SER A 115 7.17 10.49 -6.15
C SER A 115 8.06 11.53 -6.83
N PRO A 116 9.35 11.22 -7.07
CA PRO A 116 10.28 12.13 -7.71
C PRO A 116 9.77 12.61 -9.08
N GLY A 117 10.00 13.88 -9.36
CA GLY A 117 9.56 14.52 -10.59
C GLY A 117 8.15 15.07 -10.57
N ASN A 118 7.30 14.74 -9.59
CA ASN A 118 6.01 15.40 -9.43
C ASN A 118 6.17 16.88 -9.07
N ILE A 119 5.27 17.72 -9.59
CA ILE A 119 5.37 19.17 -9.46
C ILE A 119 4.36 19.64 -8.39
N TYR A 120 4.79 20.54 -7.51
CA TYR A 120 3.94 21.04 -6.42
C TYR A 120 4.25 22.50 -6.08
N ASN A 121 3.42 23.12 -5.23
CA ASN A 121 3.66 24.45 -4.68
C ASN A 121 4.12 24.38 -3.20
N THR A 122 4.90 25.36 -2.79
CA THR A 122 5.07 25.63 -1.35
C THR A 122 3.71 25.92 -0.72
N THR A 123 3.43 25.32 0.44
CA THR A 123 2.16 25.48 1.14
C THR A 123 1.74 26.93 1.27
N ILE A 124 0.52 27.24 0.90
CA ILE A 124 -0.12 28.53 1.13
C ILE A 124 -1.22 28.42 2.19
N LYS A 125 -1.49 29.52 2.89
CA LYS A 125 -2.66 29.65 3.76
C LYS A 125 -3.76 30.40 3.04
N VAL A 126 -4.98 29.88 3.09
CA VAL A 126 -6.17 30.53 2.56
C VAL A 126 -7.27 30.58 3.61
N SER A 127 -7.98 31.71 3.70
CA SER A 127 -9.17 31.84 4.55
C SER A 127 -10.41 31.68 3.67
N ILE A 128 -11.20 30.66 3.95
CA ILE A 128 -12.47 30.36 3.29
C ILE A 128 -13.60 31.07 4.04
N THR A 129 -14.35 31.93 3.32
CA THR A 129 -15.54 32.65 3.82
C THR A 129 -16.71 32.30 2.92
N LYS A 130 -17.90 32.04 3.48
CA LYS A 130 -19.10 31.64 2.69
C LYS A 130 -19.79 32.79 1.95
N ASP A 131 -19.45 34.03 2.28
CA ASP A 131 -20.24 35.20 1.84
C ASP A 131 -19.70 35.85 0.56
N VAL A 132 -18.56 35.37 0.05
CA VAL A 132 -17.91 35.92 -1.15
C VAL A 132 -17.31 34.80 -1.97
N SER A 133 -17.68 34.75 -3.25
CA SER A 133 -16.97 33.90 -4.23
C SER A 133 -15.54 34.43 -4.38
N LYS A 134 -14.56 33.59 -4.15
CA LYS A 134 -13.15 33.97 -4.25
C LYS A 134 -12.37 32.97 -5.08
N THR A 135 -11.55 33.49 -5.98
CA THR A 135 -10.60 32.70 -6.75
C THR A 135 -9.21 32.84 -6.14
N PHE A 136 -8.62 31.72 -5.75
CA PHE A 136 -7.24 31.63 -5.28
C PHE A 136 -6.36 31.18 -6.42
N THR A 137 -5.18 31.79 -6.55
CA THR A 137 -4.20 31.41 -7.59
C THR A 137 -3.04 30.68 -6.95
N ILE A 138 -2.69 29.52 -7.52
CA ILE A 138 -1.59 28.65 -7.09
C ILE A 138 -0.67 28.42 -8.28
N ASN A 139 0.61 28.72 -8.10
CA ASN A 139 1.65 28.38 -9.06
C ASN A 139 2.56 27.29 -8.47
N CYS A 140 2.61 26.13 -9.11
CA CYS A 140 3.47 25.02 -8.71
C CYS A 140 4.86 25.20 -9.36
N ASP A 141 5.83 25.55 -8.57
CA ASP A 141 7.20 25.85 -8.99
C ASP A 141 8.26 24.94 -8.37
N LYS A 142 7.85 23.97 -7.57
CA LYS A 142 8.69 22.96 -6.94
C LYS A 142 8.56 21.61 -7.63
N VAL A 143 9.64 20.85 -7.60
CA VAL A 143 9.67 19.45 -8.06
C VAL A 143 10.11 18.59 -6.89
N ILE A 144 9.44 17.44 -6.72
CA ILE A 144 9.87 16.45 -5.74
C ILE A 144 11.21 15.89 -6.20
N ALA A 145 12.22 16.04 -5.36
CA ALA A 145 13.57 15.61 -5.67
C ALA A 145 13.72 14.08 -5.55
N GLU A 146 14.66 13.53 -6.31
CA GLU A 146 15.15 12.19 -6.05
C GLU A 146 15.94 12.15 -4.75
N HIS A 147 15.79 11.07 -4.01
CA HIS A 147 16.58 10.80 -2.81
C HIS A 147 17.48 9.59 -3.06
N PRO A 148 18.72 9.80 -3.59
CA PRO A 148 19.62 8.69 -3.88
C PRO A 148 19.97 7.94 -2.59
N PHE A 149 20.07 6.63 -2.68
CA PHE A 149 20.52 5.80 -1.57
C PHE A 149 22.00 6.04 -1.30
N THR A 150 22.36 6.22 -0.03
CA THR A 150 23.74 6.36 0.41
C THR A 150 24.24 5.05 1.00
N ASP A 151 25.12 4.38 0.28
CA ASP A 151 25.78 3.15 0.74
C ASP A 151 26.73 3.43 1.91
N THR A 152 26.78 2.49 2.82
CA THR A 152 27.74 2.45 3.92
C THR A 152 28.47 1.11 3.98
N LYS A 153 29.38 0.94 4.94
CA LYS A 153 30.00 -0.35 5.19
C LYS A 153 28.98 -1.45 5.46
N PHE A 154 27.96 -1.16 6.25
CA PHE A 154 27.00 -2.18 6.73
C PHE A 154 25.71 -2.22 5.94
N VAL A 155 25.38 -1.17 5.21
CA VAL A 155 24.11 -1.07 4.46
C VAL A 155 24.42 -0.63 3.04
N GLN A 156 23.97 -1.42 2.08
CA GLN A 156 24.21 -1.19 0.66
C GLN A 156 22.90 -1.34 -0.12
N ALA A 157 22.67 -0.47 -1.10
CA ALA A 157 21.59 -0.69 -2.05
C ALA A 157 21.95 -1.83 -3.02
N LEU A 158 20.99 -2.67 -3.28
CA LEU A 158 21.03 -3.61 -4.40
C LEU A 158 19.82 -3.36 -5.30
N GLN A 159 20.09 -2.82 -6.48
CA GLN A 159 19.11 -2.58 -7.51
C GLN A 159 19.37 -3.55 -8.66
N VAL A 160 18.50 -4.53 -8.83
CA VAL A 160 18.63 -5.56 -9.86
C VAL A 160 17.70 -5.25 -11.02
N PRO A 161 18.21 -4.94 -12.22
CA PRO A 161 17.38 -4.82 -13.41
C PRO A 161 16.61 -6.12 -13.65
N SER A 162 15.28 -6.02 -13.72
CA SER A 162 14.41 -7.15 -13.98
C SER A 162 14.01 -7.19 -15.44
N ALA A 163 14.40 -8.23 -16.17
CA ALA A 163 13.96 -8.44 -17.54
C ALA A 163 12.45 -8.72 -17.60
N LEU A 164 11.91 -9.47 -16.64
CA LEU A 164 10.50 -9.82 -16.55
C LEU A 164 9.63 -8.57 -16.36
N LEU A 165 9.96 -7.72 -15.38
CA LEU A 165 9.20 -6.50 -15.11
C LEU A 165 9.41 -5.46 -16.23
N SER A 166 10.63 -5.35 -16.76
CA SER A 166 10.91 -4.39 -17.84
C SER A 166 10.15 -4.74 -19.12
N ALA A 167 10.04 -6.01 -19.47
CA ALA A 167 9.24 -6.47 -20.61
C ALA A 167 7.74 -6.20 -20.38
N PHE A 168 7.24 -6.44 -19.16
CA PHE A 168 5.84 -6.19 -18.81
C PHE A 168 5.48 -4.70 -18.92
N HIS A 169 6.32 -3.82 -18.36
CA HIS A 169 6.05 -2.36 -18.31
C HIS A 169 6.55 -1.62 -19.55
N ASN A 170 7.21 -2.28 -20.46
CA ASN A 170 7.81 -1.67 -21.65
C ASN A 170 8.76 -0.50 -21.34
N LYS A 171 9.44 -0.58 -20.18
CA LYS A 171 10.45 0.36 -19.67
C LYS A 171 11.37 -0.36 -18.67
N GLN A 172 12.55 0.18 -18.45
CA GLN A 172 13.46 -0.37 -17.45
C GLN A 172 12.81 -0.32 -16.06
N VAL A 173 12.78 -1.47 -15.36
CA VAL A 173 12.32 -1.64 -13.98
C VAL A 173 13.36 -2.45 -13.22
N THR A 174 13.62 -2.06 -11.97
CA THR A 174 14.50 -2.76 -11.04
C THR A 174 13.70 -3.38 -9.90
N VAL A 175 14.22 -4.43 -9.30
CA VAL A 175 13.83 -4.89 -7.97
C VAL A 175 14.87 -4.37 -7.00
N ASP A 176 14.43 -3.57 -6.03
CA ASP A 176 15.30 -2.81 -5.16
C ASP A 176 15.25 -3.32 -3.72
N ALA A 177 16.40 -3.28 -3.03
CA ALA A 177 16.50 -3.66 -1.62
C ALA A 177 17.67 -2.98 -0.93
N ALA A 178 17.56 -2.79 0.38
CA ALA A 178 18.70 -2.51 1.25
C ALA A 178 19.28 -3.82 1.78
N ILE A 179 20.57 -4.04 1.55
CA ILE A 179 21.30 -5.19 2.04
C ILE A 179 22.03 -4.79 3.31
N ILE A 180 21.62 -5.37 4.43
CA ILE A 180 22.15 -5.06 5.76
C ILE A 180 23.05 -6.21 6.17
N LEU A 181 24.36 -5.90 6.27
CA LEU A 181 25.41 -6.89 6.53
C LEU A 181 25.72 -6.97 8.03
N PRO A 182 25.87 -8.19 8.59
CA PRO A 182 26.31 -8.34 9.98
C PRO A 182 27.79 -7.99 10.13
N GLN A 183 28.22 -7.68 11.35
CA GLN A 183 29.63 -7.35 11.63
C GLN A 183 30.58 -8.50 11.23
N GLU A 184 30.14 -9.73 11.41
CA GLU A 184 30.86 -10.97 11.06
C GLU A 184 31.10 -11.09 9.56
N TYR A 185 30.37 -10.40 8.72
CA TYR A 185 30.62 -10.34 7.29
C TYR A 185 32.02 -9.81 6.98
N TYR A 186 32.56 -8.91 7.80
CA TYR A 186 33.89 -8.32 7.64
C TYR A 186 34.97 -9.00 8.48
N THR A 187 34.59 -9.58 9.62
CA THR A 187 35.57 -10.24 10.52
C THR A 187 35.77 -11.71 10.22
N GLN A 188 34.89 -12.33 9.42
CA GLN A 188 34.92 -13.74 9.04
C GLN A 188 34.77 -13.90 7.51
N PRO A 189 35.83 -13.61 6.72
CA PRO A 189 35.72 -13.50 5.25
C PRO A 189 35.36 -14.81 4.54
N GLY A 190 35.65 -15.97 5.13
CA GLY A 190 35.30 -17.29 4.58
C GLY A 190 33.87 -17.76 4.93
N ARG A 191 33.17 -17.05 5.82
CA ARG A 191 31.84 -17.46 6.28
C ARG A 191 30.76 -17.10 5.27
N LYS A 192 29.84 -18.04 5.01
CA LYS A 192 28.55 -17.82 4.35
C LYS A 192 27.45 -17.69 5.40
N PHE A 193 26.41 -16.93 5.08
CA PHE A 193 25.37 -16.52 6.03
C PHE A 193 23.98 -16.95 5.55
N PRO A 194 23.08 -17.35 6.45
CA PRO A 194 21.66 -17.42 6.11
C PRO A 194 21.13 -16.02 5.80
N VAL A 195 20.07 -15.95 5.00
CA VAL A 195 19.49 -14.72 4.52
C VAL A 195 18.08 -14.57 5.08
N LEU A 196 17.79 -13.41 5.67
CA LEU A 196 16.45 -13.03 6.09
C LEU A 196 15.93 -11.93 5.17
N PHE A 197 14.97 -12.29 4.32
CA PHE A 197 14.19 -11.32 3.54
C PHE A 197 13.13 -10.68 4.43
N LEU A 198 13.26 -9.40 4.64
CA LEU A 198 12.35 -8.60 5.45
C LEU A 198 11.48 -7.75 4.54
N VAL A 199 10.17 -7.97 4.61
CA VAL A 199 9.18 -7.21 3.83
C VAL A 199 8.42 -6.26 4.75
N ALA A 200 8.45 -4.97 4.44
CA ALA A 200 7.71 -3.97 5.19
C ALA A 200 6.19 -4.08 4.98
N GLY A 201 5.43 -3.46 5.88
CA GLY A 201 4.04 -3.11 5.65
C GLY A 201 3.90 -2.05 4.56
N PHE A 202 2.64 -1.69 4.26
CA PHE A 202 2.32 -0.68 3.26
C PHE A 202 3.09 0.63 3.51
N GLY A 203 3.60 1.21 2.43
CA GLY A 203 4.39 2.44 2.50
C GLY A 203 5.83 2.30 2.97
N GLY A 204 6.27 1.07 3.33
CA GLY A 204 7.68 0.85 3.66
C GLY A 204 8.58 1.00 2.45
N ASP A 205 9.72 1.69 2.63
CA ASP A 205 10.69 2.02 1.60
C ASP A 205 12.10 1.61 2.08
N TYR A 206 12.92 1.09 1.18
CA TYR A 206 14.28 0.64 1.50
C TYR A 206 15.22 1.80 1.84
N HIS A 207 14.92 3.02 1.41
CA HIS A 207 15.68 4.23 1.74
C HIS A 207 15.72 4.54 3.24
N ARG A 208 14.80 3.96 4.04
CA ARG A 208 14.86 4.09 5.51
C ARG A 208 16.19 3.65 6.14
N TYR A 209 16.99 2.89 5.42
CA TYR A 209 18.31 2.43 5.84
C TYR A 209 19.44 3.20 5.16
N SER A 210 19.15 4.14 4.29
CA SER A 210 20.14 4.97 3.58
C SER A 210 21.03 5.71 4.56
N GLY A 211 22.35 5.60 4.40
CA GLY A 211 23.33 6.27 5.24
C GLY A 211 23.51 5.66 6.64
N ASP A 212 22.83 4.56 6.99
CA ASP A 212 23.01 3.92 8.30
C ASP A 212 24.41 3.29 8.41
N THR A 213 25.20 3.77 9.35
CA THR A 213 26.56 3.32 9.60
C THR A 213 26.67 2.18 10.59
N THR A 214 25.54 1.74 11.16
CA THR A 214 25.48 0.66 12.14
C THR A 214 24.98 -0.62 11.51
N SER A 215 25.53 -1.77 11.94
CA SER A 215 24.96 -3.06 11.53
C SER A 215 23.69 -3.34 12.32
N ARG A 216 22.54 -3.22 11.64
CA ARG A 216 21.23 -3.62 12.16
C ARG A 216 20.74 -4.92 11.55
N ALA A 217 21.65 -5.71 11.00
CA ALA A 217 21.31 -7.05 10.51
C ALA A 217 20.66 -7.87 11.62
N ARG A 218 19.61 -8.60 11.26
CA ARG A 218 18.96 -9.53 12.19
C ARG A 218 19.87 -10.69 12.48
N SER A 219 19.60 -11.42 13.55
CA SER A 219 20.24 -12.68 13.84
C SER A 219 19.22 -13.76 14.17
N LEU A 220 19.52 -14.98 13.77
CA LEU A 220 18.77 -16.17 14.17
C LEU A 220 19.41 -16.69 15.47
N ASP A 221 18.90 -16.25 16.63
CA ASP A 221 19.54 -16.39 17.92
C ASP A 221 20.94 -15.75 17.89
N THR A 222 21.98 -16.52 18.08
CA THR A 222 23.39 -16.09 18.00
C THR A 222 23.97 -16.17 16.56
N ILE A 223 23.20 -16.59 15.58
CA ILE A 223 23.66 -16.81 14.22
C ILE A 223 23.42 -15.51 13.42
N PRO A 224 24.49 -14.79 13.03
CA PRO A 224 24.36 -13.59 12.24
C PRO A 224 23.80 -13.91 10.84
N THR A 225 22.91 -13.06 10.35
CA THR A 225 22.28 -13.19 9.02
C THR A 225 22.63 -12.00 8.14
N ILE A 226 22.56 -12.17 6.82
CA ILE A 226 22.38 -11.04 5.92
C ILE A 226 20.88 -10.72 5.94
N THR A 227 20.52 -9.48 6.24
CA THR A 227 19.12 -9.02 6.15
C THR A 227 18.93 -8.28 4.83
N VAL A 228 17.96 -8.73 4.04
CA VAL A 228 17.55 -8.09 2.77
C VAL A 228 16.23 -7.41 2.99
N TYR A 229 16.24 -6.09 3.09
CA TYR A 229 15.01 -5.30 3.23
C TYR A 229 14.48 -4.98 1.84
N LEU A 230 13.43 -5.68 1.45
CA LEU A 230 12.81 -5.59 0.14
C LEU A 230 11.93 -4.35 0.00
N ASP A 231 12.02 -3.68 -1.14
CA ASP A 231 11.11 -2.61 -1.53
C ASP A 231 10.07 -3.15 -2.52
N GLY A 232 8.83 -3.25 -2.05
CA GLY A 232 7.69 -3.69 -2.88
C GLY A 232 6.92 -2.54 -3.53
N ASN A 233 7.37 -1.29 -3.39
CA ASN A 233 6.68 -0.13 -3.93
C ASN A 233 6.72 -0.12 -5.47
N CYS A 234 5.60 0.26 -6.06
CA CYS A 234 5.44 0.41 -7.51
C CYS A 234 4.45 1.55 -7.81
N SER A 235 4.30 1.93 -9.07
CA SER A 235 3.49 3.09 -9.47
C SER A 235 2.01 3.01 -9.08
N LEU A 236 1.47 1.82 -8.88
CA LEU A 236 0.07 1.61 -8.48
C LEU A 236 -0.10 1.26 -7.00
N GLY A 237 0.97 1.32 -6.20
CA GLY A 237 0.92 1.03 -4.78
C GLY A 237 2.03 0.07 -4.35
N HIS A 238 1.71 -0.92 -3.54
CA HIS A 238 2.62 -1.99 -3.13
C HIS A 238 2.35 -3.25 -3.96
N SER A 239 3.38 -3.82 -4.61
CA SER A 239 3.26 -5.04 -5.43
C SER A 239 2.96 -6.28 -4.61
N VAL A 240 3.22 -6.24 -3.29
CA VAL A 240 3.24 -7.39 -2.35
C VAL A 240 3.99 -8.61 -2.90
N TYR A 241 4.89 -8.38 -3.84
CA TYR A 241 5.62 -9.42 -4.57
C TYR A 241 4.72 -10.53 -5.15
N ALA A 242 3.47 -10.18 -5.48
CA ALA A 242 2.57 -11.08 -6.19
C ALA A 242 2.73 -10.91 -7.71
N ASN A 243 2.58 -12.00 -8.45
CA ASN A 243 2.43 -11.91 -9.90
C ASN A 243 1.02 -11.40 -10.19
N SER A 244 0.89 -10.26 -10.89
CA SER A 244 -0.40 -9.62 -11.12
C SER A 244 -0.53 -9.02 -12.52
N ASP A 245 -1.77 -8.85 -12.98
CA ASP A 245 -2.07 -8.32 -14.31
C ASP A 245 -1.74 -6.84 -14.47
N ASN A 246 -1.66 -6.08 -13.36
CA ASN A 246 -1.39 -4.64 -13.40
C ASN A 246 0.06 -4.30 -13.04
N ASN A 247 0.63 -4.98 -12.03
CA ASN A 247 1.98 -4.70 -11.54
C ASN A 247 3.05 -5.58 -12.20
N GLY A 248 2.66 -6.66 -12.88
CA GLY A 248 3.58 -7.60 -13.50
C GLY A 248 4.06 -8.73 -12.58
N PRO A 249 5.01 -9.56 -13.03
CA PRO A 249 5.43 -10.78 -12.35
C PRO A 249 6.47 -10.53 -11.24
N TRP A 250 6.11 -9.79 -10.19
CA TRP A 250 7.01 -9.40 -9.11
C TRP A 250 7.57 -10.59 -8.30
N GLY A 251 6.74 -11.61 -8.05
CA GLY A 251 7.19 -12.82 -7.35
C GLY A 251 8.24 -13.58 -8.17
N ASP A 252 7.99 -13.73 -9.45
CA ASP A 252 8.94 -14.35 -10.37
C ASP A 252 10.23 -13.52 -10.50
N ALA A 253 10.13 -12.20 -10.58
CA ALA A 253 11.29 -11.31 -10.64
C ALA A 253 12.15 -11.41 -9.37
N LEU A 254 11.52 -11.48 -8.19
CA LEU A 254 12.25 -11.71 -6.95
C LEU A 254 12.99 -13.05 -6.96
N VAL A 255 12.28 -14.14 -7.27
CA VAL A 255 12.82 -15.51 -7.12
C VAL A 255 13.78 -15.88 -8.25
N LYS A 256 13.49 -15.49 -9.50
CA LYS A 256 14.25 -15.91 -10.68
C LYS A 256 15.35 -14.93 -11.09
N GLU A 257 15.28 -13.66 -10.67
CA GLU A 257 16.24 -12.63 -11.07
C GLU A 257 16.97 -12.01 -9.87
N PHE A 258 16.24 -11.46 -8.88
CA PHE A 258 16.84 -10.76 -7.75
C PHE A 258 17.67 -11.71 -6.85
N ILE A 259 17.09 -12.83 -6.40
CA ILE A 259 17.79 -13.77 -5.50
C ILE A 259 19.07 -14.31 -6.14
N PRO A 260 19.09 -14.80 -7.39
CA PRO A 260 20.34 -15.20 -8.04
C PRO A 260 21.39 -14.09 -8.16
N ALA A 261 20.96 -12.86 -8.50
CA ALA A 261 21.85 -11.70 -8.56
C ALA A 261 22.43 -11.36 -7.18
N PHE A 262 21.59 -11.38 -6.14
CA PHE A 262 22.02 -11.22 -4.76
C PHE A 262 23.06 -12.26 -4.35
N GLU A 263 22.82 -13.56 -4.61
CA GLU A 263 23.71 -14.65 -4.25
C GLU A 263 25.04 -14.61 -5.00
N SER A 264 25.05 -14.06 -6.22
CA SER A 264 26.30 -13.84 -6.96
C SER A 264 27.19 -12.76 -6.35
N LYS A 265 26.62 -11.81 -5.61
CA LYS A 265 27.31 -10.65 -5.03
C LYS A 265 27.63 -10.82 -3.55
N TYR A 266 26.77 -11.51 -2.79
CA TYR A 266 26.89 -11.64 -1.35
C TYR A 266 27.06 -13.10 -0.91
N ARG A 267 27.71 -13.31 0.23
CA ARG A 267 28.06 -14.64 0.76
C ARG A 267 26.85 -15.29 1.45
N SER A 268 25.84 -15.65 0.67
CA SER A 268 24.73 -16.49 1.09
C SER A 268 25.16 -17.96 1.23
N ASN A 269 24.55 -18.69 2.17
CA ASN A 269 24.67 -20.14 2.25
C ASN A 269 23.49 -20.90 1.62
N GLY A 270 22.55 -20.16 0.98
CA GLY A 270 21.35 -20.71 0.34
C GLY A 270 20.14 -20.91 1.26
N ALA A 271 20.29 -20.68 2.56
CA ALA A 271 19.16 -20.73 3.50
C ALA A 271 18.40 -19.38 3.47
N HIS A 272 17.19 -19.37 2.94
CA HIS A 272 16.36 -18.17 2.79
C HIS A 272 15.16 -18.22 3.71
N PHE A 273 14.96 -17.17 4.51
CA PHE A 273 13.83 -17.01 5.42
C PHE A 273 13.09 -15.72 5.11
N LEU A 274 11.81 -15.71 5.44
CA LEU A 274 10.92 -14.58 5.22
C LEU A 274 10.38 -14.05 6.54
N GLN A 275 10.35 -12.73 6.71
CA GLN A 275 9.67 -12.03 7.78
C GLN A 275 8.94 -10.84 7.22
N GLY A 276 7.68 -10.64 7.62
CA GLY A 276 6.90 -9.47 7.21
C GLY A 276 5.80 -9.12 8.19
N HIS A 277 5.37 -7.86 8.14
CA HIS A 277 4.29 -7.33 8.98
C HIS A 277 3.28 -6.62 8.09
N SER A 278 1.97 -6.72 8.41
CA SER A 278 0.90 -6.07 7.64
C SER A 278 0.89 -6.56 6.18
N SER A 279 0.93 -5.69 5.19
CA SER A 279 1.10 -6.06 3.78
C SER A 279 2.34 -6.93 3.54
N GLY A 280 3.42 -6.70 4.31
CA GLY A 280 4.58 -7.59 4.31
C GLY A 280 4.28 -8.97 4.89
N GLY A 281 3.39 -9.05 5.87
CA GLY A 281 2.90 -10.31 6.45
C GLY A 281 2.13 -11.16 5.42
N TRP A 282 1.26 -10.53 4.65
CA TRP A 282 0.59 -11.17 3.51
C TRP A 282 1.60 -11.60 2.44
N THR A 283 2.53 -10.70 2.10
CA THR A 283 3.58 -10.95 1.11
C THR A 283 4.39 -12.20 1.43
N VAL A 284 4.85 -12.36 2.68
CA VAL A 284 5.68 -13.52 3.04
C VAL A 284 4.89 -14.83 3.03
N LEU A 285 3.59 -14.80 3.31
CA LEU A 285 2.71 -15.96 3.13
C LEU A 285 2.52 -16.30 1.66
N TYR A 286 2.27 -15.29 0.81
CA TYR A 286 2.18 -15.49 -0.63
C TYR A 286 3.47 -16.11 -1.18
N LEU A 287 4.63 -15.54 -0.87
CA LEU A 287 5.92 -16.03 -1.33
C LEU A 287 6.21 -17.46 -0.83
N GLN A 288 5.96 -17.74 0.45
CA GLN A 288 6.18 -19.08 1.02
C GLN A 288 5.28 -20.12 0.37
N THR A 289 4.02 -19.78 0.08
CA THR A 289 3.04 -20.74 -0.48
C THR A 289 3.23 -20.94 -1.98
N HIS A 290 3.66 -19.93 -2.74
CA HIS A 290 3.85 -20.00 -4.19
C HIS A 290 5.27 -20.44 -4.60
N TYR A 291 6.26 -20.21 -3.73
CA TYR A 291 7.67 -20.61 -3.95
C TYR A 291 8.22 -21.44 -2.78
N PRO A 292 7.54 -22.56 -2.40
CA PRO A 292 7.83 -23.27 -1.15
C PRO A 292 9.20 -23.94 -1.09
N LYS A 293 9.87 -24.12 -2.24
CA LYS A 293 11.22 -24.67 -2.34
C LYS A 293 12.30 -23.61 -2.22
N THR A 294 11.97 -22.34 -2.48
CA THR A 294 12.94 -21.22 -2.39
C THR A 294 13.16 -20.80 -0.95
N PHE A 295 12.07 -20.87 -0.13
CA PHE A 295 12.10 -20.38 1.24
C PHE A 295 11.97 -21.52 2.25
N SER A 296 12.84 -21.48 3.26
CA SER A 296 12.97 -22.51 4.31
C SER A 296 12.09 -22.25 5.52
N GLY A 297 11.42 -21.10 5.57
CA GLY A 297 10.46 -20.75 6.59
C GLY A 297 10.06 -19.27 6.54
N CYS A 298 8.84 -18.98 6.97
CA CYS A 298 8.34 -17.61 7.08
C CYS A 298 7.67 -17.32 8.41
N TRP A 299 7.86 -16.10 8.88
CA TRP A 299 7.10 -15.50 9.97
C TRP A 299 6.27 -14.33 9.44
N SER A 300 4.97 -14.54 9.37
CA SER A 300 3.96 -13.56 9.02
C SER A 300 3.39 -12.94 10.29
N SER A 301 3.42 -11.62 10.37
CA SER A 301 2.96 -10.82 11.52
C SER A 301 1.83 -9.92 11.08
N SER A 302 0.66 -10.00 11.74
CA SER A 302 -0.54 -9.19 11.45
C SER A 302 -0.79 -9.00 9.95
N PRO A 303 -0.87 -10.10 9.17
CA PRO A 303 -0.97 -9.99 7.71
C PRO A 303 -2.25 -9.28 7.27
N ASP A 304 -2.20 -8.57 6.15
CA ASP A 304 -3.39 -8.13 5.42
C ASP A 304 -4.35 -9.31 5.22
N PRO A 305 -5.64 -9.10 4.87
CA PRO A 305 -6.62 -10.16 4.87
C PRO A 305 -6.18 -11.41 4.11
N VAL A 306 -5.95 -12.50 4.84
CA VAL A 306 -5.51 -13.81 4.33
C VAL A 306 -6.67 -14.72 3.96
N ASP A 307 -7.89 -14.29 4.26
CA ASP A 307 -9.13 -15.00 3.97
C ASP A 307 -10.19 -14.00 3.53
N PHE A 308 -10.60 -14.07 2.27
CA PHE A 308 -11.53 -13.10 1.68
C PHE A 308 -12.99 -13.35 2.08
N ARG A 309 -13.28 -14.39 2.88
CA ARG A 309 -14.55 -14.51 3.61
C ARG A 309 -14.62 -13.50 4.77
N ASN A 310 -13.48 -12.87 5.10
CA ASN A 310 -13.38 -11.86 6.15
C ASN A 310 -12.34 -10.78 5.78
N PHE A 311 -12.59 -10.08 4.68
CA PHE A 311 -11.77 -8.95 4.26
C PHE A 311 -12.16 -7.73 5.11
N GLN A 312 -11.51 -7.57 6.28
CA GLN A 312 -11.89 -6.55 7.28
C GLN A 312 -13.39 -6.60 7.64
N LYS A 313 -13.89 -7.79 7.93
CA LYS A 313 -15.31 -8.16 8.19
C LYS A 313 -16.23 -8.17 6.97
N ILE A 314 -15.76 -7.85 5.78
CA ILE A 314 -16.52 -8.01 4.54
C ILE A 314 -16.35 -9.45 4.03
N ASN A 315 -17.44 -10.15 3.78
CA ASN A 315 -17.40 -11.45 3.10
C ASN A 315 -17.50 -11.23 1.59
N LEU A 316 -16.37 -11.15 0.89
CA LEU A 316 -16.36 -10.88 -0.56
C LEU A 316 -17.05 -11.98 -1.39
N TYR A 317 -17.22 -13.18 -0.83
CA TYR A 317 -17.96 -14.27 -1.49
C TYR A 317 -19.47 -14.07 -1.46
N GLU A 318 -20.01 -13.44 -0.39
CA GLU A 318 -21.44 -13.38 -0.11
C GLU A 318 -22.03 -11.98 -0.07
N ASP A 319 -21.25 -10.98 0.34
CA ASP A 319 -21.72 -9.60 0.48
C ASP A 319 -21.89 -8.94 -0.89
N GLU A 320 -22.89 -8.05 -0.97
CA GLU A 320 -23.20 -7.28 -2.17
C GLU A 320 -22.60 -5.88 -2.14
N ASN A 321 -22.19 -5.42 -0.95
CA ASN A 321 -21.70 -4.05 -0.76
C ASN A 321 -20.42 -4.03 0.08
N PHE A 322 -19.45 -3.26 -0.37
CA PHE A 322 -18.13 -3.10 0.26
C PHE A 322 -18.13 -2.07 1.40
N TYR A 323 -19.19 -1.24 1.48
CA TYR A 323 -19.30 -0.16 2.46
C TYR A 323 -20.25 -0.48 3.60
N TYR A 324 -21.26 -1.31 3.34
CA TYR A 324 -22.35 -1.58 4.28
C TYR A 324 -22.65 -3.07 4.38
N GLY A 325 -22.76 -3.55 5.62
CA GLY A 325 -23.27 -4.89 5.89
C GLY A 325 -24.80 -5.02 5.64
N LYS A 326 -25.31 -6.25 5.74
CA LYS A 326 -26.74 -6.56 5.56
C LYS A 326 -27.64 -5.82 6.57
N ASP A 327 -27.10 -5.47 7.73
CA ASP A 327 -27.77 -4.67 8.78
C ASP A 327 -27.62 -3.14 8.57
N SER A 328 -27.06 -2.72 7.44
CA SER A 328 -26.73 -1.33 7.12
C SER A 328 -25.62 -0.73 8.01
N ALA A 329 -24.93 -1.51 8.84
CA ALA A 329 -23.75 -1.05 9.56
C ALA A 329 -22.60 -0.79 8.57
N MET A 330 -21.85 0.28 8.80
CA MET A 330 -20.69 0.60 7.97
C MET A 330 -19.51 -0.32 8.28
N TYR A 331 -18.91 -0.89 7.25
CA TYR A 331 -17.62 -1.56 7.38
C TYR A 331 -16.50 -0.55 7.65
N LEU A 332 -15.53 -0.98 8.45
CA LEU A 332 -14.42 -0.16 8.91
C LEU A 332 -13.11 -0.63 8.25
N VAL A 333 -12.32 0.32 7.77
CA VAL A 333 -10.91 0.07 7.44
C VAL A 333 -10.09 -0.01 8.70
N ALA A 334 -10.33 0.95 9.63
CA ALA A 334 -9.54 1.05 10.83
C ALA A 334 -10.39 1.34 12.07
N THR A 335 -9.89 0.83 13.19
CA THR A 335 -10.43 1.03 14.54
C THR A 335 -9.33 1.46 15.49
N ILE A 336 -9.72 2.03 16.64
CA ILE A 336 -8.82 2.22 17.77
C ILE A 336 -8.96 1.01 18.68
N ALA A 337 -7.85 0.34 18.95
CA ALA A 337 -7.77 -0.86 19.80
C ALA A 337 -8.78 -1.97 19.42
N GLY A 338 -9.01 -2.17 18.12
CA GLY A 338 -9.90 -3.20 17.58
C GLY A 338 -11.40 -2.96 17.80
N ARG A 339 -11.82 -1.80 18.34
CA ARG A 339 -13.21 -1.58 18.79
C ARG A 339 -13.83 -0.26 18.35
N THR A 340 -13.21 0.86 18.66
CA THR A 340 -13.78 2.18 18.38
C THR A 340 -13.59 2.52 16.90
N PRO A 341 -14.65 2.88 16.15
CA PRO A 341 -14.49 3.27 14.76
C PRO A 341 -13.50 4.43 14.59
N TRP A 342 -12.60 4.30 13.64
CA TRP A 342 -11.67 5.35 13.23
C TRP A 342 -11.99 5.83 11.82
N VAL A 343 -11.87 4.95 10.82
CA VAL A 343 -12.19 5.24 9.42
C VAL A 343 -13.07 4.14 8.84
N THR A 344 -14.12 4.53 8.11
CA THR A 344 -14.97 3.59 7.40
C THR A 344 -14.37 3.22 6.04
N MET A 345 -14.73 2.04 5.54
CA MET A 345 -14.35 1.59 4.19
C MET A 345 -14.79 2.58 3.11
N LYS A 346 -16.01 3.14 3.25
CA LYS A 346 -16.53 4.17 2.35
C LYS A 346 -15.64 5.42 2.32
N GLN A 347 -15.23 5.90 3.50
CA GLN A 347 -14.40 7.10 3.60
C GLN A 347 -13.05 6.91 2.90
N ALA A 348 -12.34 5.83 3.21
CA ALA A 348 -11.05 5.52 2.60
C ALA A 348 -11.16 5.37 1.07
N CYS A 349 -12.07 4.50 0.59
CA CYS A 349 -12.22 4.25 -0.84
C CYS A 349 -12.61 5.48 -1.64
N GLN A 350 -13.49 6.35 -1.09
CA GLN A 350 -13.89 7.57 -1.78
C GLN A 350 -12.77 8.61 -1.81
N GLN A 351 -11.98 8.74 -0.75
CA GLN A 351 -10.83 9.65 -0.74
C GLN A 351 -9.73 9.17 -1.68
N GLU A 352 -9.38 7.86 -1.63
CA GLU A 352 -8.44 7.27 -2.58
C GLU A 352 -8.93 7.40 -4.04
N HIS A 353 -10.25 7.36 -4.27
CA HIS A 353 -10.80 7.59 -5.61
C HIS A 353 -10.47 8.99 -6.15
N VAL A 354 -10.47 10.00 -5.30
CA VAL A 354 -10.06 11.36 -5.69
C VAL A 354 -8.57 11.41 -5.99
N VAL A 355 -7.73 10.88 -5.10
CA VAL A 355 -6.26 10.88 -5.26
C VAL A 355 -5.84 9.92 -6.37
N TYR A 356 -6.51 8.79 -6.51
CA TYR A 356 -6.45 7.81 -7.58
C TYR A 356 -5.47 6.65 -7.38
N ARG A 357 -4.17 6.87 -7.15
CA ARG A 357 -3.18 5.79 -7.13
C ARG A 357 -2.26 5.88 -5.92
N GLY A 358 -1.64 4.76 -5.61
CA GLY A 358 -0.57 4.68 -4.63
C GLY A 358 -1.02 4.48 -3.19
N GLU A 359 -2.34 4.46 -2.92
CA GLU A 359 -2.91 4.23 -1.60
C GLU A 359 -3.36 2.77 -1.43
N GLN A 360 -3.74 2.39 -0.20
CA GLN A 360 -3.87 0.98 0.21
C GLN A 360 -4.95 0.21 -0.56
N MET A 361 -6.17 0.77 -0.67
CA MET A 361 -7.28 0.06 -1.32
C MET A 361 -7.08 -0.01 -2.84
N HIS A 362 -6.56 1.06 -3.44
CA HIS A 362 -6.17 1.06 -4.85
C HIS A 362 -5.02 0.08 -5.12
N SER A 363 -4.10 -0.08 -4.17
CA SER A 363 -3.03 -1.08 -4.26
C SER A 363 -3.58 -2.51 -4.28
N PHE A 364 -4.61 -2.81 -3.50
CA PHE A 364 -5.29 -4.12 -3.57
C PHE A 364 -5.98 -4.33 -4.93
N ASP A 365 -6.69 -3.32 -5.47
CA ASP A 365 -7.23 -3.39 -6.83
C ASP A 365 -6.14 -3.66 -7.86
N ALA A 366 -4.97 -3.01 -7.72
CA ALA A 366 -3.84 -3.19 -8.63
C ALA A 366 -3.19 -4.58 -8.54
N VAL A 367 -3.15 -5.18 -7.36
CA VAL A 367 -2.59 -6.53 -7.20
C VAL A 367 -3.59 -7.59 -7.61
N PHE A 368 -4.84 -7.50 -7.15
CA PHE A 368 -5.81 -8.58 -7.23
C PHE A 368 -6.78 -8.47 -8.41
N GLY A 369 -6.97 -7.25 -8.96
CA GLY A 369 -7.91 -6.98 -10.06
C GLY A 369 -7.30 -7.22 -11.43
N ALA A 370 -8.17 -7.44 -12.42
CA ALA A 370 -7.78 -7.49 -13.82
C ALA A 370 -7.29 -6.13 -14.34
N ARG A 371 -6.51 -6.14 -15.40
CA ARG A 371 -6.15 -4.92 -16.12
C ARG A 371 -7.25 -4.55 -17.11
N MET A 372 -7.78 -3.34 -16.99
CA MET A 372 -8.79 -2.81 -17.87
C MET A 372 -8.18 -2.29 -19.19
N PRO A 373 -9.00 -2.15 -20.28
CA PRO A 373 -8.53 -1.66 -21.57
C PRO A 373 -7.91 -0.25 -21.53
N ASP A 374 -8.29 0.56 -20.57
CA ASP A 374 -7.72 1.91 -20.33
C ASP A 374 -6.38 1.86 -19.57
N GLY A 375 -5.93 0.66 -19.17
CA GLY A 375 -4.69 0.44 -18.44
C GLY A 375 -4.81 0.53 -16.94
N ASN A 376 -6.00 0.83 -16.40
CA ASN A 376 -6.27 0.91 -14.96
C ASN A 376 -6.64 -0.45 -14.37
N PRO A 377 -6.43 -0.67 -13.06
CA PRO A 377 -6.96 -1.84 -12.36
C PRO A 377 -8.50 -1.86 -12.34
N GLU A 378 -9.09 -3.04 -12.52
CA GLU A 378 -10.52 -3.25 -12.30
C GLU A 378 -10.81 -3.19 -10.79
N ARG A 379 -11.73 -2.29 -10.38
CA ARG A 379 -12.03 -2.06 -8.97
C ARG A 379 -12.91 -3.14 -8.41
N ILE A 380 -12.66 -3.51 -7.15
CA ILE A 380 -13.50 -4.47 -6.40
C ILE A 380 -14.92 -3.95 -6.16
N CYS A 381 -15.10 -2.64 -6.12
CA CYS A 381 -16.42 -2.05 -5.93
C CYS A 381 -16.57 -0.72 -6.68
N ASP A 382 -17.82 -0.33 -6.91
CA ASP A 382 -18.15 1.02 -7.35
C ASP A 382 -17.80 2.05 -6.27
N ALA A 383 -17.01 3.06 -6.61
CA ALA A 383 -16.46 4.02 -5.65
C ALA A 383 -17.53 4.90 -4.96
N VAL A 384 -18.69 5.09 -5.58
CA VAL A 384 -19.78 5.92 -5.02
C VAL A 384 -20.73 5.10 -4.18
N THR A 385 -21.19 3.98 -4.71
CA THR A 385 -22.23 3.15 -4.10
C THR A 385 -21.70 2.04 -3.21
N GLY A 386 -20.46 1.61 -3.42
CA GLY A 386 -19.86 0.47 -2.73
C GLY A 386 -20.33 -0.89 -3.23
N VAL A 387 -21.15 -0.96 -4.29
CA VAL A 387 -21.62 -2.23 -4.86
C VAL A 387 -20.42 -3.05 -5.31
N ILE A 388 -20.30 -4.29 -4.81
CA ILE A 388 -19.19 -5.18 -5.13
C ILE A 388 -19.29 -5.65 -6.58
N ASN A 389 -18.19 -5.50 -7.30
CA ASN A 389 -18.05 -6.02 -8.66
C ASN A 389 -17.69 -7.53 -8.58
N LYS A 390 -18.69 -8.37 -8.76
CA LYS A 390 -18.50 -9.83 -8.70
C LYS A 390 -17.56 -10.37 -9.80
N LYS A 391 -17.44 -9.66 -10.92
CA LYS A 391 -16.49 -10.02 -11.99
C LYS A 391 -15.06 -9.70 -11.53
N ALA A 392 -14.83 -8.51 -10.96
CA ALA A 392 -13.54 -8.17 -10.37
C ALA A 392 -13.16 -9.16 -9.25
N PHE A 393 -14.13 -9.53 -8.39
CA PHE A 393 -13.86 -10.51 -7.35
C PHE A 393 -13.43 -11.89 -7.89
N ALA A 394 -13.89 -12.28 -9.07
CA ALA A 394 -13.41 -13.52 -9.69
C ALA A 394 -11.89 -13.51 -9.96
N HIS A 395 -11.31 -12.35 -10.27
CA HIS A 395 -9.86 -12.16 -10.38
C HIS A 395 -9.15 -12.08 -9.02
N TRP A 396 -9.81 -11.61 -7.97
CA TRP A 396 -9.27 -11.54 -6.62
C TRP A 396 -9.12 -12.92 -5.97
N LYS A 397 -10.04 -13.86 -6.25
CA LYS A 397 -10.10 -15.19 -5.61
C LYS A 397 -8.77 -15.96 -5.59
N PRO A 398 -7.93 -15.98 -6.64
CA PRO A 398 -6.63 -16.66 -6.62
C PRO A 398 -5.65 -16.13 -5.59
N TYR A 399 -5.85 -14.89 -5.11
CA TYR A 399 -5.02 -14.25 -4.10
C TYR A 399 -5.52 -14.44 -2.66
N ASP A 400 -6.68 -15.09 -2.46
CA ASP A 400 -7.14 -15.55 -1.15
C ASP A 400 -6.26 -16.71 -0.67
N ILE A 401 -5.32 -16.41 0.24
CA ILE A 401 -4.32 -17.38 0.72
C ILE A 401 -5.00 -18.58 1.39
N SER A 402 -6.05 -18.36 2.17
CA SER A 402 -6.81 -19.44 2.81
C SER A 402 -7.47 -20.36 1.76
N ALA A 403 -8.11 -19.77 0.76
CA ALA A 403 -8.72 -20.53 -0.33
C ALA A 403 -7.67 -21.29 -1.17
N TYR A 404 -6.54 -20.63 -1.46
CA TYR A 404 -5.42 -21.25 -2.17
C TYR A 404 -4.86 -22.46 -1.44
N LEU A 405 -4.62 -22.34 -0.14
CA LEU A 405 -4.13 -23.43 0.70
C LEU A 405 -5.14 -24.56 0.79
N ARG A 406 -6.44 -24.28 1.04
CA ARG A 406 -7.49 -25.31 1.06
C ARG A 406 -7.55 -26.13 -0.24
N THR A 407 -7.43 -25.42 -1.37
CA THR A 407 -7.53 -26.06 -2.69
C THR A 407 -6.30 -26.90 -3.04
N ASN A 408 -5.10 -26.44 -2.64
CA ASN A 408 -3.85 -27.02 -3.10
C ASN A 408 -3.09 -27.81 -2.02
N TRP A 409 -3.65 -27.97 -0.82
CA TRP A 409 -2.95 -28.56 0.31
C TRP A 409 -2.34 -29.93 0.02
N GLY A 410 -3.08 -30.81 -0.68
CA GLY A 410 -2.59 -32.14 -1.04
C GLY A 410 -1.29 -32.16 -1.82
N VAL A 411 -0.99 -31.08 -2.57
CA VAL A 411 0.28 -30.93 -3.32
C VAL A 411 1.32 -30.17 -2.50
N LEU A 412 0.89 -29.12 -1.77
CA LEU A 412 1.76 -28.19 -1.07
C LEU A 412 2.28 -28.71 0.27
N GLN A 413 1.54 -29.64 0.91
CA GLN A 413 1.81 -30.09 2.27
C GLN A 413 3.27 -30.48 2.46
N LYS A 414 3.85 -31.33 1.60
CA LYS A 414 5.21 -31.82 1.72
C LYS A 414 6.28 -30.73 1.71
N ASP A 415 6.01 -29.61 1.03
CA ASP A 415 6.95 -28.50 0.88
C ASP A 415 6.70 -27.36 1.89
N LEU A 416 5.53 -27.33 2.56
CA LEU A 416 5.13 -26.30 3.52
C LEU A 416 5.10 -26.75 4.97
N GLU A 417 5.12 -28.06 5.23
CA GLU A 417 4.99 -28.63 6.58
C GLU A 417 5.97 -27.99 7.56
N GLY A 418 5.41 -27.37 8.62
CA GLY A 418 6.18 -26.73 9.68
C GLY A 418 6.96 -25.46 9.29
N LYS A 419 6.81 -24.92 8.09
CA LYS A 419 7.55 -23.74 7.62
C LYS A 419 6.88 -22.41 7.88
N ILE A 420 5.62 -22.40 8.32
CA ILE A 420 4.82 -21.17 8.43
C ILE A 420 4.47 -20.89 9.88
N ARG A 421 4.77 -19.66 10.32
CA ARG A 421 4.29 -19.06 11.56
C ARG A 421 3.50 -17.80 11.24
N VAL A 422 2.28 -17.72 11.79
CA VAL A 422 1.41 -16.55 11.69
C VAL A 422 1.13 -16.03 13.10
N THR A 423 1.28 -14.73 13.30
CA THR A 423 1.03 -14.08 14.59
C THR A 423 0.23 -12.80 14.37
N VAL A 424 -0.65 -12.46 15.32
CA VAL A 424 -1.48 -11.25 15.24
C VAL A 424 -1.82 -10.74 16.64
N GLY A 425 -2.06 -9.43 16.75
CA GLY A 425 -2.63 -8.80 17.95
C GLY A 425 -4.15 -9.00 17.98
N GLU A 426 -4.71 -9.40 19.12
CA GLU A 426 -6.15 -9.63 19.26
C GLU A 426 -6.99 -8.34 19.17
N GLN A 427 -6.35 -7.17 19.25
CA GLN A 427 -6.98 -5.86 19.15
C GLN A 427 -6.53 -5.12 17.90
N ASP A 428 -6.19 -5.88 16.84
CA ASP A 428 -5.66 -5.31 15.59
C ASP A 428 -6.55 -4.19 15.05
N ASN A 429 -5.94 -3.04 14.76
CA ASN A 429 -6.65 -1.82 14.32
C ASN A 429 -7.38 -2.02 12.99
N PHE A 430 -6.83 -2.87 12.12
CA PHE A 430 -7.37 -3.15 10.79
C PHE A 430 -8.20 -4.44 10.76
N LEU A 431 -8.55 -4.99 11.95
CA LEU A 431 -9.39 -6.17 12.10
C LEU A 431 -8.78 -7.45 11.47
N LEU A 432 -7.46 -7.49 11.34
CA LEU A 432 -6.72 -8.57 10.67
C LEU A 432 -6.64 -9.86 11.50
N ASN A 433 -6.92 -9.78 12.80
CA ASN A 433 -7.06 -10.95 13.67
C ASN A 433 -8.18 -11.90 13.19
N TYR A 434 -9.29 -11.37 12.66
CA TYR A 434 -10.42 -12.20 12.23
C TYR A 434 -10.07 -13.14 11.05
N PRO A 435 -9.53 -12.68 9.91
CA PRO A 435 -9.12 -13.59 8.84
C PRO A 435 -7.98 -14.53 9.24
N VAL A 436 -7.10 -14.15 10.20
CA VAL A 436 -6.07 -15.05 10.73
C VAL A 436 -6.68 -16.19 11.54
N HIS A 437 -7.70 -15.93 12.39
CA HIS A 437 -8.44 -16.98 13.09
C HIS A 437 -9.09 -17.97 12.11
N MET A 438 -9.69 -17.47 11.01
CA MET A 438 -10.29 -18.33 9.99
C MET A 438 -9.26 -19.20 9.27
N LEU A 439 -8.11 -18.64 8.94
CA LEU A 439 -6.99 -19.39 8.36
C LEU A 439 -6.49 -20.48 9.33
N ASP A 440 -6.32 -20.18 10.62
CA ASP A 440 -5.93 -21.15 11.66
C ASP A 440 -6.93 -22.32 11.73
N GLU A 441 -8.23 -22.02 11.78
CA GLU A 441 -9.27 -23.06 11.79
C GLU A 441 -9.22 -23.96 10.55
N ASP A 442 -9.00 -23.39 9.37
CA ASP A 442 -8.90 -24.17 8.14
C ASP A 442 -7.63 -25.02 8.10
N MET A 443 -6.50 -24.48 8.56
CA MET A 443 -5.25 -25.25 8.65
C MET A 443 -5.35 -26.40 9.65
N LYS A 444 -6.04 -26.21 10.78
CA LYS A 444 -6.35 -27.30 11.74
C LYS A 444 -7.19 -28.41 11.09
N LYS A 445 -8.22 -28.08 10.31
CA LYS A 445 -9.05 -29.08 9.58
C LYS A 445 -8.22 -29.88 8.57
N LEU A 446 -7.19 -29.28 7.98
CA LEU A 446 -6.26 -29.91 7.04
C LEU A 446 -5.11 -30.66 7.73
N ASN A 447 -5.06 -30.66 9.06
CA ASN A 447 -3.93 -31.16 9.87
C ASN A 447 -2.59 -30.55 9.44
N ALA A 448 -2.58 -29.29 9.03
CA ALA A 448 -1.38 -28.57 8.63
C ALA A 448 -0.57 -28.17 9.89
N ASN A 449 0.72 -28.49 9.88
CA ASN A 449 1.63 -28.09 10.98
C ASN A 449 2.11 -26.65 10.80
N PHE A 450 1.17 -25.69 10.87
CA PHE A 450 1.46 -24.26 10.93
C PHE A 450 1.41 -23.78 12.39
N SER A 451 2.23 -22.80 12.71
CA SER A 451 2.24 -22.19 14.05
C SER A 451 1.40 -20.92 14.04
N PHE A 452 0.30 -20.91 14.80
CA PHE A 452 -0.50 -19.70 15.04
C PHE A 452 -0.34 -19.26 16.49
N GLU A 453 -0.13 -17.97 16.72
CA GLU A 453 -0.08 -17.43 18.08
C GLU A 453 -0.67 -16.01 18.12
N TYR A 454 -1.50 -15.78 19.10
CA TYR A 454 -2.26 -14.56 19.32
C TYR A 454 -1.69 -13.81 20.52
N PHE A 455 -1.55 -12.50 20.39
CA PHE A 455 -0.92 -11.68 21.41
C PHE A 455 -1.84 -10.54 21.85
N PRO A 456 -1.73 -10.07 23.09
CA PRO A 456 -2.34 -8.80 23.46
C PRO A 456 -1.70 -7.66 22.68
N GLY A 457 -2.50 -6.62 22.39
CA GLY A 457 -2.06 -5.44 21.64
C GLY A 457 -2.77 -5.29 20.29
N ASP A 458 -2.58 -4.13 19.70
CA ASP A 458 -3.13 -3.76 18.40
C ASP A 458 -2.06 -3.89 17.30
N HIS A 459 -2.38 -3.44 16.09
CA HIS A 459 -1.50 -3.54 14.93
C HIS A 459 -0.12 -2.91 15.14
N PHE A 460 -0.06 -1.82 15.90
CA PHE A 460 1.15 -1.04 16.13
C PHE A 460 1.89 -1.45 17.41
N THR A 461 1.17 -1.95 18.41
CA THR A 461 1.70 -2.24 19.75
C THR A 461 2.00 -3.72 20.00
N VAL A 462 1.52 -4.63 19.15
CA VAL A 462 1.75 -6.08 19.27
C VAL A 462 3.23 -6.46 19.25
N SER A 463 4.08 -5.69 18.59
CA SER A 463 5.51 -5.99 18.41
C SER A 463 6.34 -5.73 19.66
N THR A 464 6.05 -6.46 20.75
CA THR A 464 6.82 -6.47 22.01
C THR A 464 8.15 -7.22 21.86
N SER A 465 9.02 -7.15 22.88
CA SER A 465 10.26 -7.93 22.89
C SER A 465 10.00 -9.44 22.88
N GLU A 466 9.01 -9.91 23.64
CA GLU A 466 8.59 -11.32 23.66
C GLU A 466 8.07 -11.77 22.30
N TYR A 467 7.18 -10.98 21.68
CA TYR A 467 6.66 -11.24 20.33
C TYR A 467 7.78 -11.45 19.32
N ARG A 468 8.74 -10.51 19.31
CA ARG A 468 9.89 -10.59 18.40
C ARG A 468 10.79 -11.79 18.70
N ALA A 469 11.05 -12.06 19.98
CA ALA A 469 11.88 -13.19 20.39
C ALA A 469 11.31 -14.53 19.93
N LYS A 470 10.00 -14.76 20.15
CA LYS A 470 9.32 -15.99 19.70
C LYS A 470 9.32 -16.14 18.19
N GLY A 471 9.12 -15.06 17.43
CA GLY A 471 9.20 -15.09 15.98
C GLY A 471 10.59 -15.45 15.48
N MET A 472 11.63 -14.84 16.04
CA MET A 472 13.02 -15.14 15.69
C MET A 472 13.44 -16.55 16.15
N GLN A 473 12.94 -17.03 17.29
CA GLN A 473 13.15 -18.40 17.75
C GLN A 473 12.61 -19.41 16.72
N PHE A 474 11.39 -19.21 16.23
CA PHE A 474 10.81 -20.08 15.19
C PHE A 474 11.71 -20.14 13.95
N LEU A 475 12.14 -19.00 13.42
CA LEU A 475 13.02 -18.96 12.25
C LEU A 475 14.40 -19.62 12.54
N THR A 476 14.90 -19.46 13.76
CA THR A 476 16.14 -20.14 14.21
C THR A 476 15.99 -21.66 14.19
N GLU A 477 14.87 -22.18 14.66
CA GLU A 477 14.57 -23.63 14.62
C GLU A 477 14.50 -24.13 13.17
N LYS A 478 13.88 -23.37 12.26
CA LYS A 478 13.87 -23.69 10.82
C LYS A 478 15.26 -23.68 10.19
N TYR A 479 16.11 -22.73 10.58
CA TYR A 479 17.49 -22.72 10.10
C TYR A 479 18.27 -23.93 10.62
N ARG A 480 18.13 -24.32 11.88
CA ARG A 480 18.76 -25.53 12.43
C ARG A 480 18.28 -26.81 11.73
N GLN A 481 17.01 -26.86 11.34
CA GLN A 481 16.46 -27.95 10.53
C GLN A 481 17.09 -27.95 9.14
N TRP A 482 17.10 -26.82 8.45
CA TRP A 482 17.73 -26.65 7.14
C TRP A 482 19.21 -27.08 7.13
N GLN A 483 19.97 -26.73 8.19
CA GLN A 483 21.36 -27.14 8.32
C GLN A 483 21.52 -28.68 8.36
N LYS A 484 20.66 -29.38 9.08
CA LYS A 484 20.71 -30.87 9.15
C LYS A 484 20.40 -31.50 7.78
N GLU A 485 19.57 -30.86 6.97
CA GLU A 485 19.16 -31.38 5.66
C GLU A 485 20.18 -31.09 4.54
N ASN A 486 20.97 -29.99 4.66
CA ASN A 486 21.77 -29.46 3.56
C ASN A 486 23.29 -29.37 3.85
N MET A 487 23.72 -29.58 5.08
CA MET A 487 25.13 -29.43 5.48
C MET A 487 25.76 -30.74 6.04
N GLN A 488 25.18 -31.92 5.68
CA GLN A 488 25.74 -33.22 6.01
C GLN A 488 26.91 -33.58 5.11
#